data_230953e0a45a7ad70fa58031f3683735
#
_entry.id   230953e0a45a7ad70fa58031f3683735
#
_cell.length_a   1.000
_cell.length_b   1.000
_cell.length_c   1.000
_cell.angle_alpha   90.00
_cell.angle_beta   90.00
_cell.angle_gamma   90.00
#
_symmetry.space_group_name_H-M   'P 1'
#
loop_
_entity.id
_entity.type
_entity.pdbx_description
1 polymer ?
#
loop_
_entity_poly.entity_id
_entity_poly.type
_entity_poly.pdbx_seq_one_letter_code
_entity_poly.pdbx_strand_id
1 'polypeptide(L)'
;RAPVKRGHAPATILLCRDGFFACHVAGNAKLTNVPYSRGMSRRSISLTDSLYDYLLSVSLREPDLLRQLREETATDPDARMQISPEQGQFMALLARLMGARRCLEIGVFTGYSSLALALALPDDGRIVACDVSERWTAVARRYWASAGVAHKIELRLATGMETLERRLAAGEA
;
A
#
# COMPACT_ATOMS: atom_id res chain seq x y z
N ARG A 1 24.81 -27.88 -1.70
CA ARG A 1 24.45 -26.45 -1.62
C ARG A 1 22.96 -26.34 -1.90
N ALA A 2 22.15 -26.02 -0.88
CA ALA A 2 20.72 -25.85 -1.01
C ALA A 2 20.40 -24.53 -1.75
N PRO A 3 19.34 -24.47 -2.57
CA PRO A 3 18.97 -23.25 -3.26
C PRO A 3 18.42 -22.21 -2.26
N VAL A 4 19.02 -21.02 -2.29
CA VAL A 4 18.52 -19.85 -1.55
C VAL A 4 17.15 -19.48 -2.12
N LYS A 5 16.09 -19.65 -1.34
CA LYS A 5 14.75 -19.15 -1.67
C LYS A 5 14.82 -17.62 -1.74
N ARG A 6 14.74 -17.07 -2.95
CA ARG A 6 14.58 -15.63 -3.16
C ARG A 6 13.16 -15.27 -2.70
N GLY A 7 13.04 -14.69 -1.51
CA GLY A 7 11.81 -14.07 -1.07
C GLY A 7 11.49 -12.88 -1.97
N HIS A 8 10.43 -13.00 -2.77
CA HIS A 8 9.87 -11.86 -3.46
C HIS A 8 9.15 -11.02 -2.41
N ALA A 9 9.58 -9.78 -2.22
CA ALA A 9 8.82 -8.83 -1.42
C ALA A 9 7.47 -8.59 -2.13
N PRO A 10 6.33 -8.66 -1.42
CA PRO A 10 5.04 -8.39 -2.04
C PRO A 10 4.99 -6.93 -2.49
N ALA A 11 4.57 -6.71 -3.74
CA ALA A 11 4.26 -5.39 -4.25
C ALA A 11 2.80 -5.08 -3.92
N THR A 12 2.53 -3.90 -3.38
CA THR A 12 1.16 -3.41 -3.24
C THR A 12 0.73 -2.81 -4.57
N ILE A 13 -0.29 -3.39 -5.20
CA ILE A 13 -0.91 -2.86 -6.41
C ILE A 13 -2.31 -2.38 -6.03
N LEU A 14 -2.58 -1.11 -6.25
CA LEU A 14 -3.90 -0.52 -6.08
C LEU A 14 -4.51 -0.26 -7.45
N LEU A 15 -5.69 -0.81 -7.70
CA LEU A 15 -6.51 -0.57 -8.88
C LEU A 15 -7.82 0.08 -8.46
N CYS A 16 -8.17 1.21 -9.06
CA CYS A 16 -9.50 1.84 -8.91
C CYS A 16 -10.27 1.72 -10.23
N ARG A 17 -11.57 1.36 -10.18
CA ARG A 17 -12.34 0.96 -11.36
C ARG A 17 -12.55 2.06 -12.39
N ASP A 18 -12.70 3.30 -12.03
CA ASP A 18 -13.04 4.39 -12.96
C ASP A 18 -11.83 5.24 -13.38
N GLY A 19 -10.62 4.76 -13.08
CA GLY A 19 -9.35 5.36 -13.45
C GLY A 19 -8.21 4.46 -12.98
N PHE A 20 -7.31 4.10 -13.89
CA PHE A 20 -6.15 3.26 -13.54
C PHE A 20 -5.17 4.06 -12.73
N PHE A 21 -5.03 3.73 -11.45
CA PHE A 21 -3.89 4.13 -10.65
C PHE A 21 -3.22 2.87 -10.10
N ALA A 22 -2.07 2.53 -10.67
CA ALA A 22 -1.24 1.46 -10.16
C ALA A 22 -0.09 2.06 -9.35
N CYS A 23 -0.13 1.92 -8.04
CA CYS A 23 1.01 2.22 -7.18
C CYS A 23 1.81 0.92 -6.99
N HIS A 24 2.96 0.84 -7.63
CA HIS A 24 3.88 -0.28 -7.47
C HIS A 24 4.94 0.08 -6.43
N VAL A 25 4.85 -0.52 -5.24
CA VAL A 25 5.94 -0.47 -4.27
C VAL A 25 6.88 -1.63 -4.56
N ALA A 26 7.94 -1.35 -5.31
CA ALA A 26 9.01 -2.32 -5.54
C ALA A 26 9.80 -2.49 -4.23
N GLY A 27 9.64 -3.64 -3.58
CA GLY A 27 10.61 -4.10 -2.59
C GLY A 27 11.99 -4.22 -3.28
N ASN A 28 13.03 -3.69 -2.63
CA ASN A 28 14.42 -3.61 -3.05
C ASN A 28 14.87 -4.67 -4.07
N ALA A 29 14.68 -4.42 -5.35
CA ALA A 29 15.58 -4.96 -6.37
C ALA A 29 16.95 -4.30 -6.09
N LYS A 30 17.95 -5.09 -5.74
CA LYS A 30 19.34 -4.61 -5.78
C LYS A 30 19.54 -4.05 -7.17
N LEU A 31 19.58 -2.75 -7.29
CA LEU A 31 20.03 -2.07 -8.50
C LEU A 31 21.51 -2.46 -8.67
N THR A 32 21.74 -3.53 -9.43
CA THR A 32 23.07 -3.83 -9.97
C THR A 32 23.43 -2.61 -10.81
N ASN A 33 24.63 -2.07 -10.56
CA ASN A 33 25.23 -0.94 -11.25
C ASN A 33 24.93 -0.95 -12.75
N VAL A 34 23.90 -0.21 -13.17
CA VAL A 34 23.74 0.17 -14.55
C VAL A 34 24.60 1.42 -14.73
N PRO A 35 25.60 1.43 -15.61
CA PRO A 35 26.43 2.60 -15.82
C PRO A 35 25.55 3.76 -16.31
N TYR A 36 25.52 4.81 -15.52
CA TYR A 36 24.74 6.01 -15.76
C TYR A 36 25.33 6.77 -16.93
N SER A 37 24.70 6.72 -18.10
CA SER A 37 25.13 7.50 -19.26
C SER A 37 24.90 8.98 -19.00
N ARG A 38 26.01 9.78 -19.04
CA ARG A 38 25.97 11.24 -19.00
C ARG A 38 25.22 11.74 -20.23
N GLY A 39 24.06 12.39 -20.04
CA GLY A 39 23.50 13.12 -21.18
C GLY A 39 22.02 13.46 -21.17
N MET A 40 21.26 13.17 -20.10
CA MET A 40 19.88 13.64 -20.01
C MET A 40 19.58 14.23 -18.63
N SER A 41 18.82 15.34 -18.62
CA SER A 41 18.30 16.03 -17.43
C SER A 41 17.34 15.11 -16.63
N ARG A 42 17.86 14.06 -15.99
CA ARG A 42 17.12 13.05 -15.20
C ARG A 42 17.49 13.06 -13.75
N ARG A 43 18.05 14.14 -13.23
CA ARG A 43 18.30 14.24 -11.79
C ARG A 43 17.05 14.79 -11.12
N SER A 44 16.30 13.90 -10.48
CA SER A 44 15.45 14.31 -9.37
C SER A 44 16.31 14.86 -8.24
N ILE A 45 15.79 15.83 -7.52
CA ILE A 45 16.41 16.35 -6.30
C ILE A 45 16.57 15.17 -5.33
N SER A 46 17.78 14.97 -4.78
CA SER A 46 17.99 14.00 -3.70
C SER A 46 17.30 14.53 -2.46
N LEU A 47 16.38 13.75 -1.89
CA LEU A 47 15.79 14.07 -0.61
C LEU A 47 16.80 13.71 0.48
N THR A 48 17.27 14.70 1.24
CA THR A 48 18.04 14.47 2.48
C THR A 48 17.09 14.21 3.62
N ASP A 49 17.57 13.58 4.71
CA ASP A 49 16.73 13.30 5.88
C ASP A 49 16.10 14.58 6.42
N SER A 50 16.86 15.67 6.55
CA SER A 50 16.36 16.97 7.01
C SER A 50 15.27 17.57 6.09
N LEU A 51 15.40 17.38 4.78
CA LEU A 51 14.39 17.83 3.83
C LEU A 51 13.14 16.95 3.87
N TYR A 52 13.31 15.66 4.11
CA TYR A 52 12.20 14.73 4.32
C TYR A 52 11.44 15.05 5.61
N ASP A 53 12.14 15.28 6.71
CA ASP A 53 11.52 15.69 7.98
C ASP A 53 10.74 17.01 7.83
N TYR A 54 11.32 17.97 7.12
CA TYR A 54 10.61 19.23 6.80
C TYR A 54 9.36 18.96 5.96
N LEU A 55 9.46 18.15 4.91
CA LEU A 55 8.31 17.77 4.08
C LEU A 55 7.18 17.19 4.93
N LEU A 56 7.47 16.24 5.80
CA LEU A 56 6.47 15.62 6.67
C LEU A 56 5.87 16.65 7.64
N SER A 57 6.69 17.52 8.22
CA SER A 57 6.24 18.51 9.20
C SER A 57 5.24 19.51 8.63
N VAL A 58 5.37 19.89 7.35
CA VAL A 58 4.52 20.91 6.71
C VAL A 58 3.36 20.33 5.91
N SER A 59 3.45 19.10 5.43
CA SER A 59 2.47 18.53 4.51
C SER A 59 1.64 17.39 5.09
N LEU A 60 2.18 16.64 6.06
CA LEU A 60 1.50 15.45 6.56
C LEU A 60 0.32 15.81 7.47
N ARG A 61 -0.82 15.16 7.23
CA ARG A 61 -2.06 15.24 8.02
C ARG A 61 -2.51 13.84 8.42
N GLU A 62 -1.58 13.06 9.00
CA GLU A 62 -1.79 11.67 9.35
C GLU A 62 -2.77 11.54 10.54
N PRO A 63 -3.89 10.84 10.38
CA PRO A 63 -4.76 10.49 11.50
C PRO A 63 -4.05 9.66 12.56
N ASP A 64 -4.43 9.81 13.83
CA ASP A 64 -3.77 9.13 14.95
C ASP A 64 -3.73 7.60 14.81
N LEU A 65 -4.80 6.98 14.30
CA LEU A 65 -4.82 5.53 14.09
C LEU A 65 -3.83 5.06 13.02
N LEU A 66 -3.63 5.85 11.96
CA LEU A 66 -2.61 5.55 10.94
C LEU A 66 -1.21 5.69 11.53
N ARG A 67 -0.97 6.73 12.32
CA ARG A 67 0.31 6.92 13.03
C ARG A 67 0.61 5.75 13.97
N GLN A 68 -0.36 5.33 14.79
CA GLN A 68 -0.22 4.18 15.70
C GLN A 68 0.09 2.89 14.94
N LEU A 69 -0.64 2.63 13.84
CA LEU A 69 -0.37 1.47 12.98
C LEU A 69 1.04 1.50 12.41
N ARG A 70 1.51 2.66 11.96
CA ARG A 70 2.86 2.83 11.41
C ARG A 70 3.93 2.60 12.48
N GLU A 71 3.74 3.14 13.70
CA GLU A 71 4.65 2.95 14.83
C GLU A 71 4.69 1.48 15.28
N GLU A 72 3.55 0.79 15.35
CA GLU A 72 3.52 -0.64 15.65
C GLU A 72 4.22 -1.44 14.55
N THR A 73 3.95 -1.13 13.28
CA THR A 73 4.56 -1.82 12.15
C THR A 73 6.08 -1.63 12.11
N ALA A 74 6.59 -0.50 12.59
CA ALA A 74 8.04 -0.24 12.65
C ALA A 74 8.81 -1.26 13.49
N THR A 75 8.14 -2.01 14.37
CA THR A 75 8.74 -3.09 15.18
C THR A 75 8.79 -4.44 14.44
N ASP A 76 8.11 -4.57 13.30
CA ASP A 76 8.13 -5.82 12.50
C ASP A 76 9.45 -5.92 11.71
N PRO A 77 10.08 -7.09 11.66
CA PRO A 77 11.30 -7.31 10.85
C PRO A 77 11.16 -6.92 9.37
N ASP A 78 9.93 -6.96 8.86
CA ASP A 78 9.59 -6.64 7.48
C ASP A 78 8.97 -5.23 7.33
N ALA A 79 9.12 -4.34 8.32
CA ALA A 79 8.55 -2.98 8.36
C ALA A 79 8.78 -2.16 7.07
N ARG A 80 9.89 -2.45 6.37
CA ARG A 80 10.23 -1.83 5.06
C ARG A 80 9.21 -2.07 3.95
N MET A 81 8.27 -3.02 4.13
CA MET A 81 7.20 -3.28 3.17
C MET A 81 6.04 -2.28 3.29
N GLN A 82 5.95 -1.56 4.40
CA GLN A 82 4.94 -0.53 4.58
C GLN A 82 5.24 0.68 3.68
N ILE A 83 4.19 1.23 3.07
CA ILE A 83 4.28 2.50 2.35
C ILE A 83 4.56 3.65 3.32
N SER A 84 5.14 4.73 2.82
CA SER A 84 5.38 5.93 3.62
C SER A 84 4.09 6.70 3.92
N PRO A 85 4.06 7.52 4.99
CA PRO A 85 2.86 8.24 5.39
C PRO A 85 2.40 9.27 4.35
N GLU A 86 3.31 9.96 3.68
CA GLU A 86 2.99 10.89 2.60
C GLU A 86 2.43 10.15 1.38
N GLN A 87 2.88 8.93 1.10
CA GLN A 87 2.32 8.09 0.04
C GLN A 87 0.88 7.70 0.38
N GLY A 88 0.61 7.28 1.61
CA GLY A 88 -0.75 6.97 2.07
C GLY A 88 -1.69 8.17 1.97
N GLN A 89 -1.22 9.36 2.37
CA GLN A 89 -1.96 10.60 2.23
C GLN A 89 -2.24 10.96 0.77
N PHE A 90 -1.25 10.79 -0.10
CA PHE A 90 -1.40 11.04 -1.54
C PHE A 90 -2.40 10.08 -2.20
N MET A 91 -2.34 8.79 -1.87
CA MET A 91 -3.32 7.80 -2.33
C MET A 91 -4.74 8.14 -1.89
N ALA A 92 -4.92 8.57 -0.64
CA ALA A 92 -6.20 9.02 -0.12
C ALA A 92 -6.73 10.26 -0.85
N LEU A 93 -5.85 11.22 -1.19
CA LEU A 93 -6.20 12.38 -2.00
C LEU A 93 -6.67 11.97 -3.39
N LEU A 94 -5.92 11.11 -4.06
CA LEU A 94 -6.29 10.63 -5.41
C LEU A 94 -7.63 9.88 -5.40
N ALA A 95 -7.86 9.01 -4.41
CA ALA A 95 -9.13 8.31 -4.27
C ALA A 95 -10.32 9.27 -4.17
N ARG A 96 -10.16 10.36 -3.41
CA ARG A 96 -11.19 11.42 -3.29
C ARG A 96 -11.38 12.20 -4.59
N LEU A 97 -10.30 12.63 -5.24
CA LEU A 97 -10.35 13.38 -6.50
C LEU A 97 -11.01 12.60 -7.63
N MET A 98 -10.77 11.29 -7.67
CA MET A 98 -11.37 10.38 -8.66
C MET A 98 -12.82 9.98 -8.31
N GLY A 99 -13.31 10.31 -7.12
CA GLY A 99 -14.60 9.83 -6.65
C GLY A 99 -14.64 8.30 -6.52
N ALA A 100 -13.50 7.68 -6.19
CA ALA A 100 -13.37 6.22 -6.15
C ALA A 100 -14.35 5.60 -5.16
N ARG A 101 -15.04 4.53 -5.58
CA ARG A 101 -15.97 3.75 -4.76
C ARG A 101 -15.56 2.29 -4.63
N ARG A 102 -14.74 1.81 -5.55
CA ARG A 102 -14.26 0.43 -5.56
C ARG A 102 -12.75 0.41 -5.78
N CYS A 103 -12.05 -0.27 -4.89
CA CYS A 103 -10.61 -0.45 -4.96
C CYS A 103 -10.26 -1.93 -4.86
N LEU A 104 -9.17 -2.31 -5.50
CA LEU A 104 -8.53 -3.61 -5.35
C LEU A 104 -7.11 -3.38 -4.85
N GLU A 105 -6.75 -4.05 -3.76
CA GLU A 105 -5.42 -4.01 -3.18
C GLU A 105 -4.79 -5.40 -3.19
N ILE A 106 -3.59 -5.50 -3.73
CA ILE A 106 -2.79 -6.72 -3.73
C ILE A 106 -1.57 -6.49 -2.85
N GLY A 107 -1.51 -7.21 -1.72
CA GLY A 107 -0.51 -7.00 -0.68
C GLY A 107 -1.00 -6.00 0.38
N VAL A 108 -1.56 -6.51 1.45
CA VAL A 108 -2.13 -5.73 2.57
C VAL A 108 -1.05 -5.41 3.60
N PHE A 109 -0.18 -6.39 3.88
CA PHE A 109 0.76 -6.33 4.99
C PHE A 109 0.03 -6.02 6.31
N THR A 110 0.45 -5.02 7.07
CA THR A 110 -0.21 -4.59 8.31
C THR A 110 -1.40 -3.66 8.09
N GLY A 111 -1.74 -3.33 6.83
CA GLY A 111 -2.97 -2.65 6.46
C GLY A 111 -2.92 -1.12 6.44
N TYR A 112 -1.74 -0.51 6.38
CA TYR A 112 -1.62 0.95 6.37
C TYR A 112 -2.28 1.58 5.13
N SER A 113 -2.00 1.06 3.93
CA SER A 113 -2.58 1.54 2.67
C SER A 113 -4.09 1.35 2.59
N SER A 114 -4.58 0.15 2.95
CA SER A 114 -6.02 -0.13 2.98
C SER A 114 -6.76 0.73 4.00
N LEU A 115 -6.17 0.99 5.18
CA LEU A 115 -6.75 1.89 6.17
C LEU A 115 -6.84 3.33 5.64
N ALA A 116 -5.75 3.84 5.05
CA ALA A 116 -5.72 5.19 4.47
C ALA A 116 -6.78 5.37 3.38
N LEU A 117 -6.95 4.36 2.53
CA LEU A 117 -7.96 4.36 1.48
C LEU A 117 -9.37 4.24 2.04
N ALA A 118 -9.62 3.31 2.98
CA ALA A 118 -10.95 3.11 3.56
C ALA A 118 -11.47 4.36 4.27
N LEU A 119 -10.57 5.14 4.90
CA LEU A 119 -10.88 6.44 5.49
C LEU A 119 -11.19 7.52 4.43
N ALA A 120 -10.68 7.35 3.21
CA ALA A 120 -10.90 8.30 2.11
C ALA A 120 -12.15 8.00 1.28
N LEU A 121 -12.53 6.74 1.20
CA LEU A 121 -13.70 6.28 0.45
C LEU A 121 -15.02 6.70 1.13
N PRO A 122 -16.10 6.95 0.35
CA PRO A 122 -17.44 7.18 0.90
C PRO A 122 -17.94 5.94 1.69
N ASP A 123 -19.03 6.10 2.44
CA ASP A 123 -19.54 5.04 3.32
C ASP A 123 -19.95 3.76 2.56
N ASP A 124 -20.40 3.88 1.35
CA ASP A 124 -20.72 2.79 0.44
C ASP A 124 -19.50 2.26 -0.35
N GLY A 125 -18.32 2.85 -0.11
CA GLY A 125 -17.07 2.44 -0.74
C GLY A 125 -16.66 1.02 -0.34
N ARG A 126 -15.98 0.32 -1.24
CA ARG A 126 -15.52 -1.07 -1.02
C ARG A 126 -14.10 -1.26 -1.50
N ILE A 127 -13.34 -2.00 -0.71
CA ILE A 127 -11.98 -2.44 -1.03
C ILE A 127 -11.96 -3.96 -1.00
N VAL A 128 -11.58 -4.59 -2.10
CA VAL A 128 -11.17 -6.00 -2.08
C VAL A 128 -9.67 -6.01 -1.84
N ALA A 129 -9.24 -6.56 -0.73
CA ALA A 129 -7.85 -6.61 -0.31
C ALA A 129 -7.39 -8.06 -0.22
N CYS A 130 -6.25 -8.42 -0.78
CA CYS A 130 -5.71 -9.77 -0.69
C CYS A 130 -4.29 -9.80 -0.17
N ASP A 131 -4.01 -10.78 0.67
CA ASP A 131 -2.70 -11.09 1.23
C ASP A 131 -2.59 -12.58 1.53
N VAL A 132 -1.38 -13.09 1.65
CA VAL A 132 -1.13 -14.49 2.01
C VAL A 132 -0.82 -14.68 3.49
N SER A 133 -0.58 -13.61 4.23
CA SER A 133 -0.13 -13.65 5.63
C SER A 133 -1.28 -13.33 6.58
N GLU A 134 -1.75 -14.35 7.30
CA GLU A 134 -2.72 -14.16 8.36
C GLU A 134 -2.13 -13.35 9.54
N ARG A 135 -0.84 -13.51 9.83
CA ARG A 135 -0.14 -12.76 10.90
C ARG A 135 -0.23 -11.26 10.69
N TRP A 136 0.09 -10.79 9.50
CA TRP A 136 0.05 -9.36 9.18
C TRP A 136 -1.38 -8.83 9.07
N THR A 137 -2.24 -9.58 8.40
CA THR A 137 -3.64 -9.16 8.23
C THR A 137 -4.44 -9.19 9.53
N ALA A 138 -4.01 -9.93 10.55
CA ALA A 138 -4.59 -9.84 11.90
C ALA A 138 -4.36 -8.44 12.51
N VAL A 139 -3.19 -7.84 12.30
CA VAL A 139 -2.92 -6.44 12.69
C VAL A 139 -3.84 -5.51 11.91
N ALA A 140 -3.91 -5.66 10.59
CA ALA A 140 -4.76 -4.85 9.72
C ALA A 140 -6.23 -4.85 10.17
N ARG A 141 -6.80 -6.03 10.40
CA ARG A 141 -8.20 -6.17 10.87
C ARG A 141 -8.48 -5.42 12.17
N ARG A 142 -7.55 -5.42 13.10
CA ARG A 142 -7.69 -4.73 14.39
C ARG A 142 -7.78 -3.22 14.17
N TYR A 143 -6.91 -2.65 13.34
CA TYR A 143 -6.94 -1.22 13.05
C TYR A 143 -8.14 -0.81 12.20
N TRP A 144 -8.58 -1.64 11.23
CA TRP A 144 -9.80 -1.37 10.46
C TRP A 144 -11.05 -1.35 11.36
N ALA A 145 -11.11 -2.27 12.33
CA ALA A 145 -12.20 -2.30 13.32
C ALA A 145 -12.17 -1.06 14.22
N SER A 146 -10.99 -0.70 14.74
CA SER A 146 -10.82 0.48 15.60
C SER A 146 -11.17 1.78 14.88
N ALA A 147 -10.93 1.85 13.57
CA ALA A 147 -11.29 2.99 12.72
C ALA A 147 -12.76 2.98 12.26
N GLY A 148 -13.53 1.93 12.54
CA GLY A 148 -14.92 1.79 12.10
C GLY A 148 -15.08 1.52 10.61
N VAL A 149 -14.01 1.18 9.88
CA VAL A 149 -14.02 1.01 8.42
C VAL A 149 -13.96 -0.45 7.96
N ALA A 150 -13.96 -1.41 8.89
CA ALA A 150 -13.88 -2.84 8.57
C ALA A 150 -14.97 -3.29 7.59
N HIS A 151 -16.16 -2.67 7.63
CA HIS A 151 -17.28 -2.96 6.75
C HIS A 151 -17.03 -2.60 5.27
N LYS A 152 -16.03 -1.76 5.00
CA LYS A 152 -15.63 -1.36 3.62
C LYS A 152 -14.63 -2.34 3.02
N ILE A 153 -13.99 -3.21 3.82
CA ILE A 153 -12.84 -3.99 3.38
C ILE A 153 -13.16 -5.48 3.39
N GLU A 154 -13.16 -6.07 2.20
CA GLU A 154 -13.24 -7.51 2.01
C GLU A 154 -11.84 -8.09 1.88
N LEU A 155 -11.38 -8.77 2.94
CA LEU A 155 -10.07 -9.41 2.96
C LEU A 155 -10.14 -10.83 2.39
N ARG A 156 -9.28 -11.10 1.40
CA ARG A 156 -9.06 -12.43 0.82
C ARG A 156 -7.67 -12.95 1.22
N LEU A 157 -7.62 -14.03 2.02
CA LEU A 157 -6.36 -14.72 2.33
C LEU A 157 -6.02 -15.66 1.16
N ALA A 158 -5.45 -15.08 0.11
CA ALA A 158 -5.05 -15.75 -1.12
C ALA A 158 -3.99 -14.93 -1.84
N THR A 159 -3.31 -15.54 -2.81
CA THR A 159 -2.42 -14.79 -3.69
C THR A 159 -3.21 -13.79 -4.55
N GLY A 160 -2.53 -12.74 -5.01
CA GLY A 160 -3.14 -11.77 -5.94
C GLY A 160 -3.67 -12.44 -7.21
N MET A 161 -2.92 -13.40 -7.76
CA MET A 161 -3.32 -14.12 -8.96
C MET A 161 -4.60 -14.92 -8.74
N GLU A 162 -4.66 -15.73 -7.69
CA GLU A 162 -5.88 -16.50 -7.36
C GLU A 162 -7.10 -15.59 -7.12
N THR A 163 -6.88 -14.45 -6.47
CA THR A 163 -7.96 -13.48 -6.23
C THR A 163 -8.47 -12.91 -7.54
N LEU A 164 -7.58 -12.51 -8.45
CA LEU A 164 -7.92 -11.96 -9.77
C LEU A 164 -8.63 -13.00 -10.64
N GLU A 165 -8.12 -14.22 -10.73
CA GLU A 165 -8.72 -15.31 -11.51
C GLU A 165 -10.14 -15.63 -11.02
N ARG A 166 -10.35 -15.72 -9.71
CA ARG A 166 -11.69 -15.96 -9.14
C ARG A 166 -12.66 -14.83 -9.45
N ARG A 167 -12.21 -13.59 -9.37
CA ARG A 167 -13.05 -12.42 -9.70
C ARG A 167 -13.43 -12.37 -11.18
N LEU A 168 -12.46 -12.64 -12.05
CA LEU A 168 -12.72 -12.72 -13.50
C LEU A 168 -13.72 -13.84 -13.83
N ALA A 169 -13.56 -15.02 -13.22
CA ALA A 169 -14.50 -16.13 -13.40
C ALA A 169 -15.89 -15.83 -12.88
N ALA A 170 -16.03 -15.00 -11.85
CA ALA A 170 -17.30 -14.54 -11.29
C ALA A 170 -17.92 -13.35 -12.06
N GLY A 171 -17.25 -12.81 -13.08
CA GLY A 171 -17.72 -11.61 -13.79
C GLY A 171 -17.63 -10.32 -12.96
N GLU A 172 -16.83 -10.32 -11.90
CA GLU A 172 -16.65 -9.19 -10.99
C GLU A 172 -15.47 -8.30 -11.46
N ALA A 173 -15.55 -7.78 -12.67
CA ALA A 173 -14.51 -6.90 -13.21
C ALA A 173 -14.63 -5.45 -12.71
#